data_16ecb5c53c7d6173a5fb1b2bf8c3c136
#
_entry.id   16ecb5c53c7d6173a5fb1b2bf8c3c136
#
_cell.length_a   1.000
_cell.length_b   1.000
_cell.length_c   1.000
_cell.angle_alpha   90.00
_cell.angle_beta   90.00
_cell.angle_gamma   90.00
#
_symmetry.space_group_name_H-M   'P 1'
#
loop_
_entity.id
_entity.type
_entity.pdbx_description
1 polymer ?
#
loop_
_entity_poly.entity_id
_entity_poly.type
_entity_poly.pdbx_seq_one_letter_code
_entity_poly.pdbx_strand_id
1 'polypeptide(L)'
;MSLGLGLSLYSNAQIDKNATRETKALYHNLKKLSKKHVLFGHQHATEYGHGWSGEADRSDVKSVTGSYPAVIGIDFMGFSGRSPEDIAKSVATLRQNVIDTYQRGGVTTVAWHFSNPASGGGFYWKDSISVAAMPLIKPYGSHHEAYKEILRTIGDFAKSTKGQDGKLVPMIFRPFHEFDGGWFWWGKPHCSREDFMDVWHFTVSYLRDTLGVHNFIYAFSPDNKFTTEEMFLERYPGDDWVDMVGMDNYGDFGRDGKYNLTAGIQKLKIVSDYAQKAHKLAAFTETGLESIPNTTWWTETLLKALKTEKMRLAYVLVWRNDTRSPTHYYAPYPGQVSEPDFLKFYQDPYTLFENDLRKIYKKKFLGLF
;
A
#
# COMPACT_ATOMS: atom_id res chain seq x y z
N MET A 1 -43.89 27.49 -4.74
CA MET A 1 -43.19 26.26 -4.24
C MET A 1 -42.26 25.75 -5.34
N SER A 2 -41.00 26.09 -5.27
CA SER A 2 -39.98 25.63 -6.21
C SER A 2 -39.23 24.49 -5.56
N LEU A 3 -39.44 23.27 -6.04
CA LEU A 3 -38.66 22.10 -5.65
C LEU A 3 -37.30 22.22 -6.31
N GLY A 4 -36.29 22.60 -5.54
CA GLY A 4 -34.89 22.49 -5.91
C GLY A 4 -34.47 21.02 -5.92
N LEU A 5 -34.40 20.40 -7.11
CA LEU A 5 -33.73 19.15 -7.33
C LEU A 5 -32.22 19.37 -7.09
N GLY A 6 -31.76 18.98 -5.91
CA GLY A 6 -30.33 18.85 -5.63
C GLY A 6 -29.72 17.76 -6.54
N LEU A 7 -29.13 18.17 -7.63
CA LEU A 7 -28.19 17.33 -8.38
C LEU A 7 -27.00 17.06 -7.49
N SER A 8 -27.01 15.92 -6.79
CA SER A 8 -25.80 15.30 -6.25
C SER A 8 -24.89 15.01 -7.43
N LEU A 9 -23.96 15.91 -7.70
CA LEU A 9 -22.83 15.66 -8.58
C LEU A 9 -22.03 14.53 -7.93
N TYR A 10 -22.20 13.31 -8.43
CA TYR A 10 -21.31 12.18 -8.10
C TYR A 10 -19.89 12.63 -8.43
N SER A 11 -19.14 13.05 -7.40
CA SER A 11 -17.75 13.38 -7.55
C SER A 11 -17.05 12.14 -8.15
N ASN A 12 -16.21 12.35 -9.14
CA ASN A 12 -15.33 11.29 -9.63
C ASN A 12 -14.60 10.69 -8.43
N ALA A 13 -14.68 9.38 -8.25
CA ALA A 13 -14.19 8.69 -7.06
C ALA A 13 -12.69 8.88 -6.79
N GLN A 14 -11.91 9.32 -7.77
CA GLN A 14 -10.49 9.68 -7.64
C GLN A 14 -10.36 11.15 -7.22
N ILE A 15 -9.59 11.40 -6.15
CA ILE A 15 -9.50 12.72 -5.51
C ILE A 15 -8.70 13.74 -6.33
N ASP A 16 -7.75 13.30 -7.15
CA ASP A 16 -6.97 14.17 -8.00
C ASP A 16 -7.62 14.34 -9.39
N LYS A 17 -8.26 15.47 -9.62
CA LYS A 17 -8.86 15.82 -10.91
C LYS A 17 -7.83 15.96 -12.03
N ASN A 18 -6.59 16.32 -11.69
CA ASN A 18 -5.47 16.49 -12.59
C ASN A 18 -4.61 15.22 -12.74
N ALA A 19 -5.01 14.11 -12.11
CA ALA A 19 -4.28 12.84 -12.21
C ALA A 19 -3.94 12.50 -13.66
N THR A 20 -2.75 11.95 -13.89
CA THR A 20 -2.29 11.58 -15.23
C THR A 20 -3.26 10.57 -15.88
N ARG A 21 -3.20 10.48 -17.19
CA ARG A 21 -4.03 9.52 -17.93
C ARG A 21 -3.78 8.08 -17.46
N GLU A 22 -2.52 7.75 -17.19
CA GLU A 22 -2.09 6.44 -16.71
C GLU A 22 -2.59 6.17 -15.28
N THR A 23 -2.57 7.18 -14.41
CA THR A 23 -3.10 7.09 -13.04
C THR A 23 -4.61 6.86 -13.03
N LYS A 24 -5.35 7.63 -13.85
CA LYS A 24 -6.80 7.43 -14.05
C LYS A 24 -7.11 6.05 -14.62
N ALA A 25 -6.30 5.57 -15.55
CA ALA A 25 -6.47 4.24 -16.13
C ALA A 25 -6.22 3.14 -15.09
N LEU A 26 -5.14 3.24 -14.31
CA LEU A 26 -4.83 2.31 -13.22
C LEU A 26 -5.99 2.24 -12.23
N TYR A 27 -6.43 3.39 -11.71
CA TYR A 27 -7.56 3.47 -10.77
C TYR A 27 -8.81 2.77 -11.31
N HIS A 28 -9.21 3.09 -12.53
CA HIS A 28 -10.37 2.50 -13.18
C HIS A 28 -10.23 0.98 -13.36
N ASN A 29 -9.05 0.53 -13.81
CA ASN A 29 -8.81 -0.88 -14.09
C ASN A 29 -8.73 -1.71 -12.80
N LEU A 30 -8.10 -1.20 -11.74
CA LEU A 30 -8.15 -1.83 -10.41
C LEU A 30 -9.60 -1.98 -9.92
N LYS A 31 -10.43 -0.93 -10.07
CA LYS A 31 -11.84 -0.96 -9.69
C LYS A 31 -12.66 -1.97 -10.52
N LYS A 32 -12.30 -2.17 -11.78
CA LYS A 32 -12.92 -3.17 -12.65
C LYS A 32 -12.51 -4.58 -12.27
N LEU A 33 -11.20 -4.81 -12.08
CA LEU A 33 -10.64 -6.12 -11.72
C LEU A 33 -11.16 -6.61 -10.37
N SER A 34 -11.22 -5.74 -9.36
CA SER A 34 -11.68 -6.09 -8.00
C SER A 34 -13.11 -6.63 -7.92
N LYS A 35 -13.89 -6.54 -9.00
CA LYS A 35 -15.22 -7.16 -9.08
C LYS A 35 -15.19 -8.68 -9.17
N LYS A 36 -14.09 -9.26 -9.64
CA LYS A 36 -13.97 -10.70 -9.94
C LYS A 36 -12.64 -11.31 -9.50
N HIS A 37 -11.63 -10.50 -9.26
CA HIS A 37 -10.26 -10.94 -9.02
C HIS A 37 -9.60 -10.07 -7.96
N VAL A 38 -8.51 -10.58 -7.38
CA VAL A 38 -7.60 -9.85 -6.49
C VAL A 38 -6.18 -9.96 -7.04
N LEU A 39 -5.43 -8.85 -7.05
CA LEU A 39 -4.02 -8.87 -7.42
C LEU A 39 -3.19 -9.34 -6.23
N PHE A 40 -2.24 -10.26 -6.46
CA PHE A 40 -1.30 -10.67 -5.43
C PHE A 40 -0.11 -9.71 -5.40
N GLY A 41 0.25 -9.26 -4.20
CA GLY A 41 1.37 -8.36 -3.93
C GLY A 41 2.38 -8.94 -2.95
N HIS A 42 3.64 -8.49 -3.08
CA HIS A 42 4.72 -8.83 -2.17
C HIS A 42 5.62 -7.61 -1.96
N GLN A 43 5.90 -7.30 -0.69
CA GLN A 43 6.75 -6.18 -0.29
C GLN A 43 8.22 -6.45 -0.65
N HIS A 44 8.90 -5.48 -1.25
CA HIS A 44 10.32 -5.54 -1.66
C HIS A 44 10.67 -6.71 -2.59
N ALA A 45 9.69 -7.25 -3.33
CA ALA A 45 9.81 -8.51 -4.08
C ALA A 45 10.88 -8.53 -5.16
N THR A 46 11.37 -7.37 -5.62
CA THR A 46 12.38 -7.22 -6.68
C THR A 46 13.69 -6.60 -6.20
N GLU A 47 13.76 -6.20 -4.94
CA GLU A 47 14.95 -5.58 -4.35
C GLU A 47 15.84 -6.64 -3.67
N TYR A 48 15.18 -7.55 -2.97
CA TYR A 48 15.81 -8.65 -2.24
C TYR A 48 14.77 -9.72 -1.88
N GLY A 49 15.24 -10.86 -1.41
CA GLY A 49 14.43 -11.97 -0.97
C GLY A 49 15.21 -12.91 -0.04
N HIS A 50 14.70 -14.11 0.14
CA HIS A 50 15.30 -15.09 1.05
C HIS A 50 16.71 -15.48 0.58
N GLY A 51 17.74 -15.00 1.28
CA GLY A 51 19.16 -15.29 1.01
C GLY A 51 19.75 -14.59 -0.22
N TRP A 52 19.09 -13.57 -0.81
CA TRP A 52 19.63 -12.83 -1.94
C TRP A 52 19.26 -11.33 -1.88
N SER A 53 20.03 -10.47 -2.54
CA SER A 53 19.72 -9.04 -2.69
C SER A 53 20.39 -8.47 -3.94
N GLY A 54 19.71 -7.51 -4.58
CA GLY A 54 20.24 -6.75 -5.72
C GLY A 54 20.49 -7.58 -7.00
N GLU A 55 19.87 -8.75 -7.11
CA GLU A 55 19.99 -9.59 -8.30
C GLU A 55 18.93 -9.18 -9.34
N ALA A 56 19.40 -8.91 -10.56
CA ALA A 56 18.50 -8.52 -11.65
C ALA A 56 17.55 -9.67 -12.03
N ASP A 57 16.33 -9.28 -12.40
CA ASP A 57 15.30 -10.20 -12.90
C ASP A 57 14.89 -11.32 -11.90
N ARG A 58 15.10 -11.11 -10.59
CA ARG A 58 14.80 -12.07 -9.53
C ARG A 58 13.66 -11.63 -8.63
N SER A 59 12.89 -12.59 -8.17
CA SER A 59 11.91 -12.53 -7.09
C SER A 59 11.67 -13.94 -6.58
N ASP A 60 11.54 -14.13 -5.25
CA ASP A 60 11.21 -15.44 -4.69
C ASP A 60 9.90 -15.97 -5.28
N VAL A 61 8.89 -15.15 -5.40
CA VAL A 61 7.59 -15.47 -6.02
C VAL A 61 7.79 -15.92 -7.49
N LYS A 62 8.59 -15.16 -8.26
CA LYS A 62 8.89 -15.52 -9.66
C LYS A 62 9.66 -16.84 -9.75
N SER A 63 10.58 -17.09 -8.82
CA SER A 63 11.35 -18.33 -8.79
C SER A 63 10.46 -19.56 -8.55
N VAL A 64 9.32 -19.40 -7.86
CA VAL A 64 8.34 -20.47 -7.60
C VAL A 64 7.31 -20.57 -8.73
N THR A 65 6.79 -19.44 -9.23
CA THR A 65 5.62 -19.44 -10.12
C THR A 65 5.93 -19.18 -11.59
N GLY A 66 7.12 -18.65 -11.90
CA GLY A 66 7.44 -18.11 -13.23
C GLY A 66 6.89 -16.69 -13.48
N SER A 67 6.14 -16.11 -12.54
CA SER A 67 5.58 -14.76 -12.62
C SER A 67 6.00 -13.89 -11.45
N TYR A 68 6.22 -12.61 -11.69
CA TYR A 68 6.31 -11.64 -10.59
C TYR A 68 4.95 -11.49 -9.87
N PRO A 69 4.92 -11.04 -8.60
CA PRO A 69 3.70 -10.51 -8.00
C PRO A 69 3.12 -9.38 -8.88
N ALA A 70 1.80 -9.30 -8.97
CA ALA A 70 1.12 -8.24 -9.71
C ALA A 70 1.33 -6.85 -9.08
N VAL A 71 1.52 -6.81 -7.75
CA VAL A 71 1.77 -5.59 -6.99
C VAL A 71 3.12 -5.72 -6.28
N ILE A 72 4.03 -4.80 -6.57
CA ILE A 72 5.33 -4.69 -5.91
C ILE A 72 5.24 -3.61 -4.85
N GLY A 73 5.42 -3.99 -3.58
CA GLY A 73 5.53 -3.04 -2.48
C GLY A 73 6.96 -2.50 -2.38
N ILE A 74 7.08 -1.20 -2.21
CA ILE A 74 8.34 -0.50 -1.90
C ILE A 74 8.14 0.39 -0.68
N ASP A 75 9.22 1.01 -0.17
CA ASP A 75 9.16 1.87 1.00
C ASP A 75 10.00 3.14 0.83
N PHE A 76 9.42 4.30 1.16
CA PHE A 76 10.16 5.57 1.19
C PHE A 76 10.99 5.77 2.46
N MET A 77 11.24 4.74 3.24
CA MET A 77 12.07 4.79 4.46
C MET A 77 13.45 5.44 4.23
N GLY A 78 14.01 5.25 3.05
CA GLY A 78 15.31 5.82 2.67
C GLY A 78 15.30 7.30 2.30
N PHE A 79 14.16 7.99 2.33
CA PHE A 79 14.01 9.38 1.88
C PHE A 79 14.15 10.42 3.00
N SER A 80 14.35 9.99 4.24
CA SER A 80 14.51 10.86 5.40
C SER A 80 15.46 10.27 6.45
N GLY A 81 15.96 11.10 7.36
CA GLY A 81 16.77 10.68 8.49
C GLY A 81 18.14 10.07 8.13
N ARG A 82 18.67 10.42 6.96
CA ARG A 82 19.96 9.91 6.42
C ARG A 82 20.77 11.05 5.83
N SER A 83 22.01 10.75 5.46
CA SER A 83 22.83 11.71 4.71
C SER A 83 22.19 12.04 3.34
N PRO A 84 22.43 13.23 2.77
CA PRO A 84 21.93 13.55 1.42
C PRO A 84 22.38 12.56 0.36
N GLU A 85 23.58 11.99 0.49
CA GLU A 85 24.13 10.99 -0.41
C GLU A 85 23.35 9.65 -0.34
N ASP A 86 23.06 9.18 0.88
CA ASP A 86 22.27 7.96 1.09
C ASP A 86 20.81 8.12 0.62
N ILE A 87 20.24 9.32 0.82
CA ILE A 87 18.91 9.65 0.27
C ILE A 87 18.94 9.59 -1.26
N ALA A 88 19.93 10.23 -1.89
CA ALA A 88 20.05 10.23 -3.36
C ALA A 88 20.21 8.81 -3.92
N LYS A 89 20.99 7.95 -3.24
CA LYS A 89 21.14 6.53 -3.60
C LYS A 89 19.83 5.77 -3.47
N SER A 90 19.10 5.95 -2.36
CA SER A 90 17.80 5.33 -2.13
C SER A 90 16.79 5.76 -3.20
N VAL A 91 16.73 7.06 -3.50
CA VAL A 91 15.88 7.63 -4.54
C VAL A 91 16.18 7.01 -5.91
N ALA A 92 17.47 6.87 -6.28
CA ALA A 92 17.86 6.30 -7.55
C ALA A 92 17.47 4.81 -7.67
N THR A 93 17.73 4.03 -6.63
CA THR A 93 17.40 2.59 -6.57
C THR A 93 15.90 2.37 -6.68
N LEU A 94 15.10 3.06 -5.85
CA LEU A 94 13.65 2.91 -5.87
C LEU A 94 13.03 3.39 -7.19
N ARG A 95 13.58 4.47 -7.79
CA ARG A 95 13.12 4.94 -9.10
C ARG A 95 13.26 3.86 -10.16
N GLN A 96 14.39 3.18 -10.21
CA GLN A 96 14.61 2.11 -11.17
C GLN A 96 13.63 0.95 -10.95
N ASN A 97 13.45 0.51 -9.71
CA ASN A 97 12.48 -0.56 -9.37
C ASN A 97 11.06 -0.23 -9.80
N VAL A 98 10.64 1.01 -9.59
CA VAL A 98 9.29 1.49 -9.99
C VAL A 98 9.16 1.52 -11.52
N ILE A 99 10.19 1.99 -12.23
CA ILE A 99 10.21 2.02 -13.70
C ILE A 99 10.14 0.60 -14.25
N ASP A 100 10.95 -0.32 -13.73
CA ASP A 100 11.00 -1.71 -14.19
C ASP A 100 9.66 -2.43 -13.96
N THR A 101 9.05 -2.22 -12.78
CA THR A 101 7.71 -2.74 -12.46
C THR A 101 6.65 -2.22 -13.45
N TYR A 102 6.65 -0.91 -13.74
CA TYR A 102 5.74 -0.30 -14.71
C TYR A 102 5.93 -0.86 -16.12
N GLN A 103 7.18 -1.04 -16.56
CA GLN A 103 7.51 -1.56 -17.89
C GLN A 103 7.03 -2.99 -18.09
N ARG A 104 7.14 -3.83 -17.07
CA ARG A 104 6.59 -5.19 -17.07
C ARG A 104 5.05 -5.20 -17.02
N GLY A 105 4.41 -4.12 -16.58
CA GLY A 105 2.96 -4.01 -16.42
C GLY A 105 2.46 -4.27 -14.99
N GLY A 106 3.38 -4.43 -14.03
CA GLY A 106 3.07 -4.54 -12.61
C GLY A 106 2.63 -3.22 -11.99
N VAL A 107 2.09 -3.26 -10.78
CA VAL A 107 1.61 -2.09 -10.01
C VAL A 107 2.54 -1.84 -8.84
N THR A 108 2.89 -0.59 -8.56
CA THR A 108 3.68 -0.22 -7.38
C THR A 108 2.80 0.33 -6.28
N THR A 109 2.92 -0.22 -5.05
CA THR A 109 2.41 0.37 -3.81
C THR A 109 3.56 0.79 -2.92
N VAL A 110 3.40 1.90 -2.21
CA VAL A 110 4.47 2.53 -1.44
C VAL A 110 4.04 2.68 0.01
N ALA A 111 4.68 1.95 0.91
CA ALA A 111 4.64 2.20 2.34
C ALA A 111 5.60 3.36 2.70
N TRP A 112 5.42 3.94 3.87
CA TRP A 112 6.28 5.03 4.31
C TRP A 112 6.63 4.90 5.78
N HIS A 113 7.70 4.17 6.05
CA HIS A 113 8.36 4.15 7.34
C HIS A 113 9.40 5.25 7.38
N PHE A 114 9.09 6.40 7.96
CA PHE A 114 10.02 7.53 7.95
C PHE A 114 10.48 7.95 9.32
N SER A 115 11.70 8.45 9.36
CA SER A 115 12.31 8.97 10.58
C SER A 115 11.46 10.09 11.16
N ASN A 116 11.40 10.18 12.49
CA ASN A 116 10.67 11.24 13.18
C ASN A 116 11.30 12.60 12.84
N PRO A 117 10.59 13.51 12.15
CA PRO A 117 11.18 14.78 11.71
C PRO A 117 11.51 15.75 12.82
N ALA A 118 10.94 15.56 14.02
CA ALA A 118 11.15 16.44 15.17
C ALA A 118 12.30 15.99 16.05
N SER A 119 12.56 14.68 16.14
CA SER A 119 13.65 14.15 16.97
C SER A 119 14.86 13.68 16.16
N GLY A 120 14.71 13.45 14.85
CA GLY A 120 15.71 12.76 14.04
C GLY A 120 15.85 11.27 14.31
N GLY A 121 15.03 10.70 15.19
CA GLY A 121 15.01 9.27 15.53
C GLY A 121 14.28 8.42 14.47
N GLY A 122 14.22 7.10 14.71
CA GLY A 122 13.59 6.15 13.81
C GLY A 122 12.06 6.30 13.71
N PHE A 123 11.44 5.40 12.95
CA PHE A 123 9.99 5.39 12.76
C PHE A 123 9.22 4.71 13.90
N TYR A 124 9.84 3.79 14.66
CA TYR A 124 9.22 3.26 15.87
C TYR A 124 9.20 4.30 16.98
N TRP A 125 8.10 4.33 17.74
CA TRP A 125 7.98 5.22 18.89
C TRP A 125 9.16 5.11 19.85
N LYS A 126 9.59 3.90 20.18
CA LYS A 126 10.75 3.64 21.05
C LYS A 126 12.07 4.19 20.50
N ASP A 127 12.21 4.24 19.18
CA ASP A 127 13.42 4.69 18.48
C ASP A 127 13.36 6.17 18.09
N SER A 128 12.20 6.81 18.26
CA SER A 128 11.94 8.22 17.97
C SER A 128 12.20 9.15 19.16
N ILE A 129 12.88 8.67 20.20
CA ILE A 129 13.12 9.37 21.46
C ILE A 129 11.79 9.82 22.11
N SER A 130 10.70 9.11 21.85
CA SER A 130 9.36 9.38 22.38
C SER A 130 8.86 10.82 22.15
N VAL A 131 9.19 11.41 20.99
CA VAL A 131 8.72 12.75 20.61
C VAL A 131 7.45 12.64 19.76
N ALA A 132 6.36 13.23 20.24
CA ALA A 132 5.11 13.35 19.50
C ALA A 132 5.26 14.36 18.35
N ALA A 133 5.58 13.89 17.14
CA ALA A 133 5.92 14.76 16.04
C ALA A 133 4.71 15.32 15.28
N MET A 134 3.56 14.64 15.27
CA MET A 134 2.38 15.07 14.51
C MET A 134 1.97 16.53 14.78
N PRO A 135 1.82 16.99 16.04
CA PRO A 135 1.51 18.40 16.31
C PRO A 135 2.63 19.37 15.91
N LEU A 136 3.87 18.89 15.76
CA LEU A 136 5.03 19.71 15.42
C LEU A 136 5.22 19.88 13.90
N ILE A 137 4.76 18.92 13.10
CA ILE A 137 4.92 18.91 11.63
C ILE A 137 3.69 19.43 10.87
N LYS A 138 2.54 19.54 11.51
CA LYS A 138 1.35 20.14 10.90
C LYS A 138 1.57 21.62 10.56
N PRO A 139 0.70 22.27 9.77
CA PRO A 139 0.82 23.71 9.47
C PRO A 139 1.01 24.53 10.73
N TYR A 140 1.97 25.46 10.68
CA TYR A 140 2.42 26.31 11.81
C TYR A 140 3.16 25.58 12.94
N GLY A 141 3.38 24.29 12.88
CA GLY A 141 4.23 23.56 13.83
C GLY A 141 5.71 23.90 13.68
N SER A 142 6.49 23.77 14.75
CA SER A 142 7.91 24.14 14.78
C SER A 142 8.81 23.35 13.84
N HIS A 143 8.36 22.16 13.39
CA HIS A 143 9.10 21.29 12.46
C HIS A 143 8.39 21.16 11.10
N HIS A 144 7.46 22.05 10.80
CA HIS A 144 6.70 22.03 9.55
C HIS A 144 7.59 22.16 8.30
N GLU A 145 8.59 23.02 8.32
CA GLU A 145 9.52 23.18 7.20
C GLU A 145 10.39 21.93 6.98
N ALA A 146 10.87 21.30 8.06
CA ALA A 146 11.59 20.03 7.96
C ALA A 146 10.73 18.94 7.32
N TYR A 147 9.45 18.90 7.66
CA TYR A 147 8.51 17.96 7.05
C TYR A 147 8.28 18.25 5.56
N LYS A 148 8.17 19.51 5.17
CA LYS A 148 8.06 19.93 3.75
C LYS A 148 9.27 19.49 2.93
N GLU A 149 10.48 19.51 3.49
CA GLU A 149 11.69 19.04 2.77
C GLU A 149 11.57 17.54 2.44
N ILE A 150 11.06 16.73 3.37
CA ILE A 150 10.82 15.31 3.10
C ILE A 150 9.78 15.15 1.98
N LEU A 151 8.70 15.91 2.04
CA LEU A 151 7.65 15.88 1.00
C LEU A 151 8.16 16.37 -0.36
N ARG A 152 9.11 17.33 -0.41
CA ARG A 152 9.77 17.74 -1.66
C ARG A 152 10.57 16.59 -2.26
N THR A 153 11.33 15.84 -1.45
CA THR A 153 12.05 14.65 -1.91
C THR A 153 11.09 13.62 -2.54
N ILE A 154 9.95 13.36 -1.89
CA ILE A 154 8.90 12.47 -2.43
C ILE A 154 8.30 13.03 -3.72
N GLY A 155 8.00 14.32 -3.75
CA GLY A 155 7.42 15.00 -4.92
C GLY A 155 8.36 14.97 -6.12
N ASP A 156 9.64 15.23 -5.92
CA ASP A 156 10.66 15.19 -6.98
C ASP A 156 10.91 13.77 -7.48
N PHE A 157 10.90 12.77 -6.58
CA PHE A 157 10.89 11.37 -6.96
C PHE A 157 9.70 11.05 -7.87
N ALA A 158 8.48 11.37 -7.46
CA ALA A 158 7.27 11.06 -8.20
C ALA A 158 7.24 11.71 -9.58
N LYS A 159 7.62 13.00 -9.67
CA LYS A 159 7.65 13.78 -10.93
C LYS A 159 8.79 13.39 -11.87
N SER A 160 9.86 12.80 -11.35
CA SER A 160 11.00 12.33 -12.15
C SER A 160 10.91 10.86 -12.54
N THR A 161 10.01 10.08 -11.92
CA THR A 161 9.83 8.66 -12.22
C THR A 161 8.96 8.49 -13.47
N LYS A 162 9.64 8.28 -14.61
CA LYS A 162 9.02 8.12 -15.93
C LYS A 162 9.39 6.78 -16.54
N GLY A 163 8.42 6.10 -17.13
CA GLY A 163 8.64 4.92 -17.95
C GLY A 163 9.42 5.25 -19.24
N GLN A 164 9.85 4.23 -19.97
CA GLN A 164 10.51 4.40 -21.27
C GLN A 164 9.62 5.12 -22.31
N ASP A 165 8.31 5.07 -22.12
CA ASP A 165 7.34 5.81 -22.94
C ASP A 165 7.25 7.31 -22.56
N GLY A 166 8.10 7.78 -21.64
CA GLY A 166 8.17 9.16 -21.16
C GLY A 166 7.05 9.58 -20.22
N LYS A 167 6.17 8.67 -19.83
CA LYS A 167 5.02 8.98 -18.99
C LYS A 167 5.35 8.78 -17.52
N LEU A 168 4.73 9.61 -16.67
CA LEU A 168 4.83 9.45 -15.22
C LEU A 168 4.23 8.12 -14.78
N VAL A 169 4.98 7.38 -13.97
CA VAL A 169 4.55 6.08 -13.45
C VAL A 169 3.56 6.28 -12.31
N PRO A 170 2.34 5.71 -12.39
CA PRO A 170 1.39 5.75 -11.29
C PRO A 170 1.86 4.89 -10.12
N MET A 171 1.64 5.37 -8.89
CA MET A 171 1.95 4.65 -7.66
C MET A 171 0.80 4.79 -6.66
N ILE A 172 0.57 3.74 -5.84
CA ILE A 172 -0.34 3.79 -4.70
C ILE A 172 0.47 4.21 -3.49
N PHE A 173 0.29 5.45 -3.01
CA PHE A 173 1.01 5.97 -1.86
C PHE A 173 0.18 5.82 -0.59
N ARG A 174 0.77 5.15 0.41
CA ARG A 174 0.14 4.75 1.67
C ARG A 174 0.91 5.35 2.86
N PRO A 175 0.72 6.66 3.14
CA PRO A 175 1.34 7.31 4.29
C PRO A 175 0.65 6.92 5.61
N PHE A 176 1.39 7.01 6.72
CA PHE A 176 0.88 6.89 8.10
C PHE A 176 0.06 5.61 8.35
N HIS A 177 0.41 4.49 7.73
CA HIS A 177 -0.27 3.21 7.93
C HIS A 177 -0.22 2.74 9.38
N GLU A 178 -1.11 1.81 9.76
CA GLU A 178 -1.17 1.23 11.11
C GLU A 178 -1.25 2.27 12.25
N PHE A 179 -1.85 3.43 11.98
CA PHE A 179 -1.94 4.57 12.90
C PHE A 179 -2.80 4.30 14.14
N ASP A 180 -3.63 3.27 14.14
CA ASP A 180 -4.44 2.82 15.27
C ASP A 180 -3.63 2.02 16.30
N GLY A 181 -2.40 1.60 15.95
CA GLY A 181 -1.40 1.03 16.86
C GLY A 181 -0.58 2.09 17.60
N GLY A 182 0.28 1.63 18.51
CA GLY A 182 1.17 2.49 19.30
C GLY A 182 2.66 2.30 19.02
N TRP A 183 3.04 1.52 18.01
CA TRP A 183 4.44 1.22 17.71
C TRP A 183 5.13 2.28 16.85
N PHE A 184 4.39 3.01 16.03
CA PHE A 184 4.94 4.12 15.24
C PHE A 184 4.71 5.47 15.93
N TRP A 185 5.59 6.44 15.70
CA TRP A 185 5.47 7.77 16.29
C TRP A 185 4.23 8.56 15.80
N TRP A 186 3.61 8.17 14.68
CA TRP A 186 2.33 8.72 14.19
C TRP A 186 1.11 7.94 14.69
N GLY A 187 1.32 6.96 15.58
CA GLY A 187 0.26 6.11 16.09
C GLY A 187 -0.70 6.82 17.04
N LYS A 188 -1.88 6.24 17.21
CA LYS A 188 -3.01 6.78 17.99
C LYS A 188 -2.65 7.26 19.41
N PRO A 189 -1.79 6.58 20.19
CA PRO A 189 -1.41 7.06 21.52
C PRO A 189 -0.53 8.30 21.51
N HIS A 190 0.04 8.70 20.37
CA HIS A 190 1.09 9.70 20.27
C HIS A 190 0.64 11.00 19.58
N CYS A 191 -0.59 11.03 19.06
CA CYS A 191 -1.18 12.24 18.47
C CYS A 191 -2.70 12.24 18.61
N SER A 192 -3.31 13.42 18.61
CA SER A 192 -4.76 13.56 18.55
C SER A 192 -5.29 13.13 17.18
N ARG A 193 -6.61 12.92 17.10
CA ARG A 193 -7.30 12.69 15.81
C ARG A 193 -7.14 13.90 14.89
N GLU A 194 -7.27 15.09 15.44
CA GLU A 194 -7.17 16.37 14.73
C GLU A 194 -5.77 16.55 14.14
N ASP A 195 -4.70 16.33 14.91
CA ASP A 195 -3.32 16.42 14.43
C ASP A 195 -3.05 15.43 13.29
N PHE A 196 -3.57 14.19 13.40
CA PHE A 196 -3.45 13.19 12.35
C PHE A 196 -4.14 13.65 11.06
N MET A 197 -5.37 14.16 11.15
CA MET A 197 -6.13 14.64 10.00
C MET A 197 -5.48 15.89 9.37
N ASP A 198 -5.00 16.83 10.18
CA ASP A 198 -4.32 18.04 9.71
C ASP A 198 -3.06 17.68 8.90
N VAL A 199 -2.24 16.75 9.42
CA VAL A 199 -1.03 16.29 8.72
C VAL A 199 -1.38 15.51 7.47
N TRP A 200 -2.42 14.68 7.47
CA TRP A 200 -2.89 13.99 6.28
C TRP A 200 -3.33 14.97 5.19
N HIS A 201 -4.21 15.90 5.54
CA HIS A 201 -4.70 16.92 4.61
C HIS A 201 -3.56 17.75 4.03
N PHE A 202 -2.64 18.17 4.89
CA PHE A 202 -1.45 18.89 4.44
C PHE A 202 -0.59 18.05 3.49
N THR A 203 -0.31 16.79 3.83
CA THR A 203 0.50 15.89 3.00
C THR A 203 -0.08 15.76 1.59
N VAL A 204 -1.38 15.47 1.49
CA VAL A 204 -2.05 15.30 0.19
C VAL A 204 -2.09 16.61 -0.57
N SER A 205 -2.51 17.71 0.05
CA SER A 205 -2.59 19.00 -0.64
C SER A 205 -1.23 19.55 -1.06
N TYR A 206 -0.21 19.38 -0.22
CA TYR A 206 1.13 19.83 -0.56
C TYR A 206 1.73 19.06 -1.73
N LEU A 207 1.63 17.73 -1.73
CA LEU A 207 2.09 16.90 -2.85
C LEU A 207 1.27 17.17 -4.12
N ARG A 208 -0.05 17.10 -4.04
CA ARG A 208 -0.96 17.21 -5.19
C ARG A 208 -1.04 18.63 -5.73
N ASP A 209 -1.35 19.59 -4.86
CA ASP A 209 -1.74 20.94 -5.28
C ASP A 209 -0.56 21.92 -5.33
N THR A 210 0.43 21.78 -4.43
CA THR A 210 1.60 22.67 -4.37
C THR A 210 2.75 22.14 -5.23
N LEU A 211 3.10 20.85 -5.11
CA LEU A 211 4.22 20.26 -5.85
C LEU A 211 3.81 19.68 -7.21
N GLY A 212 2.52 19.61 -7.53
CA GLY A 212 2.01 19.11 -8.80
C GLY A 212 2.25 17.62 -9.02
N VAL A 213 2.17 16.81 -7.98
CA VAL A 213 2.29 15.34 -8.06
C VAL A 213 0.94 14.75 -8.44
N HIS A 214 0.79 14.33 -9.69
CA HIS A 214 -0.47 13.86 -10.27
C HIS A 214 -0.46 12.37 -10.65
N ASN A 215 0.52 11.62 -10.13
CA ASN A 215 0.67 10.19 -10.37
C ASN A 215 0.56 9.33 -9.10
N PHE A 216 0.02 9.88 -8.01
CA PHE A 216 -0.33 9.12 -6.81
C PHE A 216 -1.80 8.75 -6.74
N ILE A 217 -2.07 7.56 -6.17
CA ILE A 217 -3.35 7.11 -5.64
C ILE A 217 -3.15 7.02 -4.13
N TYR A 218 -3.88 7.84 -3.35
CA TYR A 218 -3.66 7.94 -1.90
C TYR A 218 -4.45 6.87 -1.15
N ALA A 219 -3.75 6.05 -0.36
CA ALA A 219 -4.31 4.91 0.37
C ALA A 219 -4.26 5.11 1.89
N PHE A 220 -5.41 4.95 2.54
CA PHE A 220 -5.60 5.01 3.99
C PHE A 220 -5.73 3.59 4.53
N SER A 221 -4.88 3.17 5.48
CA SER A 221 -4.89 1.83 6.04
C SER A 221 -4.52 1.81 7.53
N PRO A 222 -5.50 1.62 8.42
CA PRO A 222 -5.22 1.22 9.80
C PRO A 222 -4.71 -0.23 9.88
N ASP A 223 -4.18 -0.61 11.04
CA ASP A 223 -4.06 -2.00 11.49
C ASP A 223 -5.47 -2.57 11.81
N ASN A 224 -5.54 -3.64 12.48
CA ASN A 224 -6.76 -4.41 12.73
C ASN A 224 -7.55 -4.02 13.99
N LYS A 225 -7.34 -2.82 14.55
CA LYS A 225 -7.94 -2.41 15.85
C LYS A 225 -9.38 -1.92 15.76
N PHE A 226 -10.12 -2.33 14.76
CA PHE A 226 -11.53 -1.96 14.57
C PHE A 226 -12.43 -3.20 14.42
N THR A 227 -13.69 -3.05 14.80
CA THR A 227 -14.75 -4.07 14.64
C THR A 227 -16.03 -3.50 14.05
N THR A 228 -16.11 -2.18 13.85
CA THR A 228 -17.24 -1.48 13.22
C THR A 228 -16.75 -0.47 12.20
N GLU A 229 -17.65 0.01 11.30
CA GLU A 229 -17.34 1.06 10.32
C GLU A 229 -16.92 2.36 11.02
N GLU A 230 -17.57 2.74 12.14
CA GLU A 230 -17.21 3.93 12.90
C GLU A 230 -15.80 3.88 13.46
N MET A 231 -15.41 2.72 14.02
CA MET A 231 -14.04 2.51 14.50
C MET A 231 -13.02 2.56 13.36
N PHE A 232 -13.34 1.95 12.22
CA PHE A 232 -12.49 1.99 11.02
C PHE A 232 -12.27 3.43 10.55
N LEU A 233 -13.28 4.27 10.62
CA LEU A 233 -13.27 5.66 10.18
C LEU A 233 -12.87 6.67 11.27
N GLU A 234 -12.49 6.23 12.45
CA GLU A 234 -12.20 7.13 13.58
C GLU A 234 -11.24 8.27 13.22
N ARG A 235 -10.21 7.98 12.41
CA ARG A 235 -9.22 8.96 11.94
C ARG A 235 -9.25 9.20 10.44
N TYR A 236 -10.34 8.79 9.80
CA TYR A 236 -10.48 8.94 8.35
C TYR A 236 -10.51 10.41 7.94
N PRO A 237 -9.63 10.85 7.03
CA PRO A 237 -9.52 12.27 6.68
C PRO A 237 -10.61 12.77 5.75
N GLY A 238 -11.50 11.88 5.30
CA GLY A 238 -12.63 12.22 4.42
C GLY A 238 -12.45 11.78 2.97
N ASP A 239 -13.57 11.66 2.26
CA ASP A 239 -13.60 11.11 0.90
C ASP A 239 -12.86 11.95 -0.15
N ASP A 240 -12.69 13.25 0.09
CA ASP A 240 -11.96 14.16 -0.80
C ASP A 240 -10.43 14.03 -0.66
N TRP A 241 -9.96 13.20 0.28
CA TRP A 241 -8.54 13.06 0.64
C TRP A 241 -7.99 11.64 0.50
N VAL A 242 -8.83 10.68 0.11
CA VAL A 242 -8.46 9.26 0.00
C VAL A 242 -9.03 8.66 -1.27
N ASP A 243 -8.21 7.94 -2.02
CA ASP A 243 -8.62 7.19 -3.21
C ASP A 243 -8.92 5.72 -2.90
N MET A 244 -8.17 5.16 -1.96
CA MET A 244 -8.20 3.75 -1.58
C MET A 244 -8.25 3.63 -0.05
N VAL A 245 -9.07 2.71 0.44
CA VAL A 245 -9.05 2.30 1.84
C VAL A 245 -8.55 0.88 1.96
N GLY A 246 -7.87 0.57 3.04
CA GLY A 246 -7.31 -0.76 3.27
C GLY A 246 -7.21 -1.09 4.75
N MET A 247 -6.61 -2.20 5.07
CA MET A 247 -6.18 -2.56 6.42
C MET A 247 -4.93 -3.41 6.37
N ASP A 248 -4.15 -3.37 7.45
CA ASP A 248 -3.05 -4.26 7.72
C ASP A 248 -3.51 -5.24 8.81
N ASN A 249 -3.38 -6.55 8.58
CA ASN A 249 -3.86 -7.53 9.55
C ASN A 249 -3.08 -8.84 9.47
N TYR A 250 -2.16 -9.01 10.38
CA TYR A 250 -1.43 -10.26 10.60
C TYR A 250 -2.05 -11.09 11.72
N GLY A 251 -2.62 -10.40 12.73
CA GLY A 251 -3.09 -11.01 13.97
C GLY A 251 -4.19 -12.04 13.77
N ASP A 252 -5.16 -11.78 12.90
CA ASP A 252 -6.27 -12.69 12.63
C ASP A 252 -5.88 -13.83 11.68
N PHE A 253 -4.71 -13.71 10.99
CA PHE A 253 -4.26 -14.61 9.92
C PHE A 253 -3.09 -15.54 10.31
N GLY A 254 -2.82 -15.70 11.60
CA GLY A 254 -1.92 -16.73 12.11
C GLY A 254 -0.67 -16.22 12.82
N ARG A 255 -0.50 -14.89 13.01
CA ARG A 255 0.60 -14.37 13.83
C ARG A 255 0.58 -15.04 15.21
N ASP A 256 1.76 -15.48 15.68
CA ASP A 256 1.92 -16.19 16.95
C ASP A 256 1.09 -17.49 17.07
N GLY A 257 0.77 -18.14 15.95
CA GLY A 257 -0.04 -19.34 15.89
C GLY A 257 -1.53 -19.11 16.16
N LYS A 258 -1.98 -17.85 16.23
CA LYS A 258 -3.38 -17.48 16.51
C LYS A 258 -4.12 -17.16 15.21
N TYR A 259 -5.28 -17.80 15.06
CA TYR A 259 -6.16 -17.57 13.92
C TYR A 259 -7.53 -17.11 14.42
N ASN A 260 -8.00 -15.99 13.88
CA ASN A 260 -9.37 -15.52 14.05
C ASN A 260 -9.96 -15.11 12.69
N LEU A 261 -10.04 -16.11 11.81
CA LEU A 261 -10.40 -15.87 10.40
C LEU A 261 -11.78 -15.22 10.27
N THR A 262 -12.73 -15.55 11.16
CA THR A 262 -14.06 -14.91 11.19
C THR A 262 -13.94 -13.41 11.42
N ALA A 263 -13.17 -12.98 12.40
CA ALA A 263 -12.94 -11.54 12.64
C ALA A 263 -12.16 -10.88 11.50
N GLY A 264 -11.15 -11.55 10.96
CA GLY A 264 -10.40 -11.07 9.80
C GLY A 264 -11.30 -10.81 8.57
N ILE A 265 -12.19 -11.75 8.26
CA ILE A 265 -13.18 -11.64 7.18
C ILE A 265 -14.15 -10.48 7.43
N GLN A 266 -14.68 -10.35 8.67
CA GLN A 266 -15.58 -9.26 9.03
C GLN A 266 -14.93 -7.88 8.84
N LYS A 267 -13.66 -7.73 9.24
CA LYS A 267 -12.90 -6.50 9.06
C LYS A 267 -12.66 -6.19 7.57
N LEU A 268 -12.25 -7.20 6.78
CA LEU A 268 -12.12 -7.05 5.32
C LEU A 268 -13.45 -6.63 4.67
N LYS A 269 -14.56 -7.18 5.17
CA LYS A 269 -15.89 -6.81 4.69
C LYS A 269 -16.22 -5.35 5.00
N ILE A 270 -15.93 -4.86 6.21
CA ILE A 270 -16.10 -3.44 6.58
C ILE A 270 -15.33 -2.55 5.58
N VAL A 271 -14.06 -2.85 5.32
CA VAL A 271 -13.22 -2.10 4.37
C VAL A 271 -13.82 -2.11 2.96
N SER A 272 -14.22 -3.30 2.47
CA SER A 272 -14.79 -3.45 1.13
C SER A 272 -16.15 -2.78 0.98
N ASP A 273 -17.03 -2.89 1.98
CA ASP A 273 -18.37 -2.29 1.94
C ASP A 273 -18.29 -0.77 1.99
N TYR A 274 -17.45 -0.21 2.88
CA TYR A 274 -17.22 1.21 2.90
C TYR A 274 -16.67 1.74 1.56
N ALA A 275 -15.66 1.06 1.00
CA ALA A 275 -15.13 1.44 -0.30
C ALA A 275 -16.18 1.44 -1.41
N GLN A 276 -17.09 0.46 -1.42
CA GLN A 276 -18.17 0.40 -2.40
C GLN A 276 -19.16 1.55 -2.19
N LYS A 277 -19.54 1.84 -0.95
CA LYS A 277 -20.45 2.94 -0.56
C LYS A 277 -19.86 4.30 -0.94
N ALA A 278 -18.57 4.51 -0.64
CA ALA A 278 -17.85 5.76 -0.91
C ALA A 278 -17.26 5.84 -2.33
N HIS A 279 -17.50 4.83 -3.18
CA HIS A 279 -16.95 4.71 -4.53
C HIS A 279 -15.41 4.67 -4.61
N LYS A 280 -14.75 4.25 -3.54
CA LYS A 280 -13.28 4.12 -3.44
C LYS A 280 -12.80 2.74 -3.91
N LEU A 281 -11.48 2.58 -3.99
CA LEU A 281 -10.82 1.29 -4.04
C LEU A 281 -10.71 0.70 -2.64
N ALA A 282 -10.69 -0.63 -2.52
CA ALA A 282 -10.32 -1.33 -1.29
C ALA A 282 -9.14 -2.25 -1.54
N ALA A 283 -8.32 -2.49 -0.50
CA ALA A 283 -7.23 -3.46 -0.54
C ALA A 283 -7.00 -4.11 0.83
N PHE A 284 -6.43 -5.30 0.83
CA PHE A 284 -5.79 -5.89 1.99
C PHE A 284 -4.32 -5.49 1.92
N THR A 285 -4.02 -4.34 2.52
CA THR A 285 -2.79 -3.59 2.27
C THR A 285 -1.55 -4.26 2.82
N GLU A 286 -1.67 -4.98 3.95
CA GLU A 286 -0.62 -5.86 4.45
C GLU A 286 -1.20 -7.06 5.20
N THR A 287 -0.58 -8.23 5.01
CA THR A 287 -0.85 -9.45 5.77
C THR A 287 0.33 -10.41 5.64
N GLY A 288 0.17 -11.60 6.15
CA GLY A 288 1.10 -12.70 5.98
C GLY A 288 1.26 -13.55 7.24
N LEU A 289 1.89 -14.68 7.05
CA LEU A 289 2.33 -15.57 8.11
C LEU A 289 3.84 -15.69 8.05
N GLU A 290 4.54 -15.20 9.08
CA GLU A 290 5.99 -15.25 9.14
C GLU A 290 6.47 -16.71 9.11
N SER A 291 7.51 -16.99 8.32
CA SER A 291 8.07 -18.33 8.07
C SER A 291 7.10 -19.35 7.45
N ILE A 292 5.85 -19.01 7.26
CA ILE A 292 4.78 -19.83 6.67
C ILE A 292 4.84 -21.30 7.10
N PRO A 293 4.79 -21.59 8.42
CA PRO A 293 4.89 -22.98 8.91
C PRO A 293 3.63 -23.79 8.62
N ASN A 294 2.51 -23.13 8.36
CA ASN A 294 1.26 -23.78 7.95
C ASN A 294 1.30 -24.05 6.44
N THR A 295 1.43 -25.31 6.07
CA THR A 295 1.59 -25.74 4.67
C THR A 295 0.39 -25.53 3.78
N THR A 296 -0.79 -25.19 4.32
CA THR A 296 -2.03 -24.90 3.60
C THR A 296 -2.53 -23.47 3.83
N TRP A 297 -1.67 -22.58 4.33
CA TRP A 297 -2.05 -21.21 4.68
C TRP A 297 -2.57 -20.41 3.48
N TRP A 298 -2.03 -20.64 2.31
CA TRP A 298 -2.38 -19.89 1.09
C TRP A 298 -3.80 -20.16 0.64
N THR A 299 -4.22 -21.44 0.65
CA THR A 299 -5.56 -21.83 0.20
C THR A 299 -6.58 -21.83 1.34
N GLU A 300 -6.27 -22.43 2.49
CA GLU A 300 -7.23 -22.63 3.58
C GLU A 300 -7.38 -21.41 4.50
N THR A 301 -6.42 -20.47 4.47
CA THR A 301 -6.50 -19.24 5.27
C THR A 301 -6.70 -18.03 4.37
N LEU A 302 -5.71 -17.67 3.55
CA LEU A 302 -5.75 -16.42 2.79
C LEU A 302 -6.80 -16.46 1.67
N LEU A 303 -6.72 -17.40 0.76
CA LEU A 303 -7.66 -17.50 -0.38
C LEU A 303 -9.10 -17.69 0.10
N LYS A 304 -9.30 -18.53 1.10
CA LYS A 304 -10.61 -18.75 1.72
C LYS A 304 -11.19 -17.44 2.26
N ALA A 305 -10.40 -16.64 2.98
CA ALA A 305 -10.85 -15.35 3.48
C ALA A 305 -11.21 -14.38 2.34
N LEU A 306 -10.37 -14.30 1.31
CA LEU A 306 -10.57 -13.42 0.17
C LEU A 306 -11.80 -13.78 -0.68
N LYS A 307 -12.16 -15.07 -0.74
CA LYS A 307 -13.31 -15.57 -1.53
C LYS A 307 -14.60 -15.68 -0.69
N THR A 308 -14.51 -15.62 0.62
CA THR A 308 -15.68 -15.57 1.50
C THR A 308 -16.31 -14.19 1.37
N GLU A 309 -17.62 -14.09 1.37
CA GLU A 309 -18.31 -12.82 1.10
C GLU A 309 -17.98 -12.25 -0.30
N LYS A 310 -18.82 -11.41 -0.82
CA LYS A 310 -18.60 -10.78 -2.14
C LYS A 310 -17.78 -9.49 -2.02
N MET A 311 -16.58 -9.59 -1.45
CA MET A 311 -15.70 -8.44 -1.28
C MET A 311 -15.08 -8.00 -2.61
N ARG A 312 -14.72 -6.71 -2.70
CA ARG A 312 -14.04 -6.11 -3.86
C ARG A 312 -12.71 -5.52 -3.41
N LEU A 313 -11.68 -6.34 -3.42
CA LEU A 313 -10.33 -5.94 -3.05
C LEU A 313 -9.47 -5.82 -4.32
N ALA A 314 -8.82 -4.68 -4.50
CA ALA A 314 -7.93 -4.44 -5.64
C ALA A 314 -6.69 -5.33 -5.56
N TYR A 315 -6.13 -5.46 -4.37
CA TYR A 315 -4.99 -6.34 -4.11
C TYR A 315 -4.98 -6.87 -2.68
N VAL A 316 -4.20 -7.92 -2.47
CA VAL A 316 -3.69 -8.38 -1.18
C VAL A 316 -2.17 -8.39 -1.25
N LEU A 317 -1.48 -7.88 -0.22
CA LEU A 317 -0.03 -7.84 -0.18
C LEU A 317 0.49 -8.56 1.05
N VAL A 318 1.44 -9.49 0.84
CA VAL A 318 2.20 -10.10 1.94
C VAL A 318 3.51 -9.35 2.16
N TRP A 319 3.96 -9.35 3.44
CA TRP A 319 5.16 -8.64 3.81
C TRP A 319 6.41 -9.23 3.16
N ARG A 320 7.56 -8.63 3.40
CA ARG A 320 8.84 -8.92 2.73
C ARG A 320 9.50 -10.22 3.17
N ASN A 321 10.35 -10.75 2.31
CA ASN A 321 11.33 -11.75 2.67
C ASN A 321 12.64 -11.04 3.03
N ASP A 322 13.26 -11.37 4.18
CA ASP A 322 14.53 -10.76 4.57
C ASP A 322 15.70 -11.53 3.96
N THR A 323 16.74 -10.82 3.55
CA THR A 323 17.92 -11.43 2.96
C THR A 323 18.86 -12.06 3.99
N ARG A 324 18.80 -11.62 5.26
CA ARG A 324 19.73 -12.02 6.33
C ARG A 324 19.09 -12.88 7.40
N SER A 325 17.78 -12.79 7.57
CA SER A 325 17.05 -13.59 8.56
C SER A 325 16.46 -14.84 7.90
N PRO A 326 16.84 -16.05 8.34
CA PRO A 326 16.33 -17.28 7.76
C PRO A 326 14.86 -17.54 8.08
N THR A 327 14.26 -16.82 9.02
CA THR A 327 12.88 -17.01 9.48
C THR A 327 11.96 -15.86 9.13
N HIS A 328 12.49 -14.70 8.73
CA HIS A 328 11.68 -13.54 8.40
C HIS A 328 11.36 -13.51 6.90
N TYR A 329 10.38 -14.31 6.51
CA TYR A 329 9.84 -14.32 5.15
C TYR A 329 8.33 -14.57 5.17
N TYR A 330 7.63 -14.00 4.18
CA TYR A 330 6.17 -14.00 4.07
C TYR A 330 5.67 -14.47 2.71
N ALA A 331 6.57 -14.74 1.76
CA ALA A 331 6.29 -15.41 0.51
C ALA A 331 7.21 -16.63 0.36
N PRO A 332 6.76 -17.73 -0.29
CA PRO A 332 7.60 -18.88 -0.47
C PRO A 332 8.75 -18.60 -1.44
N TYR A 333 9.83 -19.31 -1.24
CA TYR A 333 10.98 -19.44 -2.13
C TYR A 333 11.10 -20.91 -2.55
N PRO A 334 11.85 -21.26 -3.59
CA PRO A 334 11.97 -22.66 -4.06
C PRO A 334 12.37 -23.63 -2.93
N GLY A 335 11.55 -24.65 -2.72
CA GLY A 335 11.74 -25.67 -1.66
C GLY A 335 11.17 -25.32 -0.29
N GLN A 336 10.53 -24.16 -0.13
CA GLN A 336 9.81 -23.81 1.11
C GLN A 336 8.57 -24.69 1.27
N VAL A 337 8.27 -25.15 2.50
CA VAL A 337 7.23 -26.18 2.76
C VAL A 337 5.82 -25.83 2.28
N SER A 338 5.47 -24.55 2.17
CA SER A 338 4.17 -24.11 1.65
C SER A 338 4.14 -23.86 0.14
N GLU A 339 5.25 -24.05 -0.56
CA GLU A 339 5.35 -23.84 -2.02
C GLU A 339 4.26 -24.59 -2.81
N PRO A 340 3.96 -25.88 -2.54
CA PRO A 340 2.91 -26.59 -3.28
C PRO A 340 1.52 -25.99 -3.11
N ASP A 341 1.21 -25.42 -1.94
CA ASP A 341 -0.06 -24.77 -1.68
C ASP A 341 -0.11 -23.36 -2.28
N PHE A 342 1.04 -22.67 -2.30
CA PHE A 342 1.16 -21.38 -3.00
C PHE A 342 0.96 -21.52 -4.52
N LEU A 343 1.43 -22.62 -5.11
CA LEU A 343 1.16 -22.91 -6.52
C LEU A 343 -0.33 -23.11 -6.80
N LYS A 344 -1.11 -23.71 -5.88
CA LYS A 344 -2.58 -23.75 -6.00
C LYS A 344 -3.21 -22.37 -5.89
N PHE A 345 -2.71 -21.54 -4.96
CA PHE A 345 -3.13 -20.13 -4.85
C PHE A 345 -2.82 -19.36 -6.14
N TYR A 346 -1.63 -19.53 -6.72
CA TYR A 346 -1.22 -18.94 -7.99
C TYR A 346 -2.12 -19.37 -9.17
N GLN A 347 -2.53 -20.64 -9.20
CA GLN A 347 -3.37 -21.22 -10.27
C GLN A 347 -4.86 -20.92 -10.09
N ASP A 348 -5.28 -20.38 -8.95
CA ASP A 348 -6.70 -20.05 -8.73
C ASP A 348 -7.09 -18.85 -9.62
N PRO A 349 -8.15 -18.95 -10.43
CA PRO A 349 -8.54 -17.88 -11.34
C PRO A 349 -8.98 -16.58 -10.66
N TYR A 350 -9.15 -16.59 -9.33
CA TYR A 350 -9.47 -15.39 -8.57
C TYR A 350 -8.24 -14.52 -8.31
N THR A 351 -7.05 -15.12 -8.20
CA THR A 351 -5.79 -14.42 -7.94
C THR A 351 -5.05 -14.06 -9.23
N LEU A 352 -4.55 -12.85 -9.33
CA LEU A 352 -3.81 -12.39 -10.51
C LEU A 352 -2.37 -12.04 -10.14
N PHE A 353 -1.45 -12.48 -11.01
CA PHE A 353 -0.03 -12.17 -10.95
C PHE A 353 0.37 -11.25 -12.13
N GLU A 354 1.63 -10.82 -12.19
CA GLU A 354 2.07 -9.84 -13.20
C GLU A 354 1.80 -10.32 -14.63
N ASN A 355 1.99 -11.60 -14.92
CA ASN A 355 1.75 -12.19 -16.24
C ASN A 355 0.29 -12.10 -16.71
N ASP A 356 -0.66 -11.94 -15.77
CA ASP A 356 -2.09 -11.77 -16.06
C ASP A 356 -2.46 -10.31 -16.36
N LEU A 357 -1.55 -9.36 -16.06
CA LEU A 357 -1.80 -7.94 -16.22
C LEU A 357 -1.37 -7.45 -17.61
N ARG A 358 -2.34 -7.27 -18.51
CA ARG A 358 -2.09 -6.66 -19.81
C ARG A 358 -2.72 -5.28 -19.88
N LYS A 359 -1.91 -4.23 -20.16
CA LYS A 359 -2.41 -2.87 -20.43
C LYS A 359 -3.14 -2.20 -19.24
N ILE A 360 -2.78 -2.53 -18.00
CA ILE A 360 -3.45 -1.99 -16.80
C ILE A 360 -3.43 -0.45 -16.75
N TYR A 361 -2.45 0.18 -17.39
CA TYR A 361 -2.27 1.62 -17.51
C TYR A 361 -2.96 2.24 -18.76
N LYS A 362 -3.78 1.45 -19.49
CA LYS A 362 -4.49 1.94 -20.68
C LYS A 362 -5.99 2.03 -20.43
N LYS A 363 -6.65 3.07 -20.97
CA LYS A 363 -8.09 3.32 -20.78
C LYS A 363 -9.01 2.18 -21.27
N LYS A 364 -8.56 1.35 -22.22
CA LYS A 364 -9.22 0.11 -22.63
C LYS A 364 -8.41 -1.07 -22.13
N PHE A 365 -8.63 -1.48 -20.91
CA PHE A 365 -8.18 -2.77 -20.41
C PHE A 365 -9.12 -3.84 -20.99
N LEU A 366 -8.65 -4.51 -22.01
CA LEU A 366 -9.34 -5.63 -22.61
C LEU A 366 -8.95 -6.89 -21.83
N GLY A 367 -9.68 -7.14 -20.75
CA GLY A 367 -9.79 -8.42 -20.05
C GLY A 367 -8.56 -9.32 -19.94
N LEU A 368 -8.70 -10.22 -19.02
CA LEU A 368 -7.94 -11.47 -18.91
C LEU A 368 -8.25 -12.36 -20.10
N PHE A 369 -7.28 -13.03 -20.62
CA PHE A 369 -7.45 -14.15 -21.55
C PHE A 369 -7.09 -15.45 -20.87
#